data_6b520388bda1b98f59c6491e6297874c
#
_entry.id   6b520388bda1b98f59c6491e6297874c
#
_cell.length_a   1.000
_cell.length_b   1.000
_cell.length_c   1.000
_cell.angle_alpha   90.00
_cell.angle_beta   90.00
_cell.angle_gamma   90.00
#
_symmetry.space_group_name_H-M   'P 1'
#
loop_
_entity.id
_entity.type
_entity.pdbx_description
1 polymer ?
#
loop_
_entity_poly.entity_id
_entity_poly.type
_entity_poly.pdbx_seq_one_letter_code
_entity_poly.pdbx_strand_id
1 'polypeptide(L)'
;MKLVSWNVNGIRAALGKGFMEAFNALDADVFCLQETKCQPGQVSLELPGYHQYWYSAEKKGYSGTAMFTRQEPLSVRYGIGVEDFDHEGRVITADMGAFWVVTVYTPNGWGGCLVPT
;
A
#
# COMPACT_ATOMS: atom_id res chain seq x y z
N MET A 1 -0.43 19.05 -3.67
CA MET A 1 -0.80 17.68 -3.29
C MET A 1 0.37 16.96 -2.67
N LYS A 2 0.13 16.20 -1.62
CA LYS A 2 1.19 15.49 -0.91
C LYS A 2 1.01 13.99 -1.05
N LEU A 3 2.02 13.32 -1.56
CA LEU A 3 2.05 11.88 -1.72
C LEU A 3 3.11 11.32 -0.80
N VAL A 4 2.79 10.25 -0.08
CA VAL A 4 3.73 9.58 0.83
C VAL A 4 3.77 8.11 0.48
N SER A 5 4.96 7.54 0.48
CA SER A 5 5.17 6.11 0.27
C SER A 5 6.05 5.59 1.41
N TRP A 6 5.63 4.48 2.02
CA TRP A 6 6.30 3.98 3.21
C TRP A 6 6.28 2.45 3.24
N ASN A 7 7.46 1.85 3.23
CA ASN A 7 7.56 0.41 3.47
C ASN A 7 7.50 0.21 4.98
N VAL A 8 6.40 -0.34 5.47
CA VAL A 8 6.16 -0.43 6.92
C VAL A 8 6.72 -1.70 7.54
N ASN A 9 7.15 -2.66 6.73
CA ASN A 9 7.70 -3.91 7.22
C ASN A 9 6.79 -4.55 8.27
N GLY A 10 5.52 -4.67 7.91
CA GLY A 10 4.48 -5.18 8.79
C GLY A 10 3.69 -4.06 9.44
N ILE A 11 2.45 -3.85 8.98
CA ILE A 11 1.62 -2.76 9.53
C ILE A 11 1.29 -2.98 11.01
N ARG A 12 1.10 -4.22 11.43
CA ARG A 12 0.77 -4.49 12.83
C ARG A 12 1.93 -4.10 13.75
N ALA A 13 3.17 -4.38 13.33
CA ALA A 13 4.33 -3.96 14.10
C ALA A 13 4.49 -2.45 14.06
N ALA A 14 4.24 -1.84 12.91
CA ALA A 14 4.37 -0.40 12.76
C ALA A 14 3.37 0.35 13.64
N LEU A 15 2.17 -0.19 13.82
CA LEU A 15 1.17 0.42 14.71
C LEU A 15 1.68 0.50 16.14
N GLY A 16 2.45 -0.49 16.58
CA GLY A 16 3.04 -0.48 17.90
C GLY A 16 4.24 0.45 18.04
N LYS A 17 4.68 1.02 16.92
CA LYS A 17 5.87 1.88 16.92
C LYS A 17 5.57 3.29 16.44
N GLY A 18 4.32 3.72 16.55
CA GLY A 18 3.97 5.12 16.26
C GLY A 18 3.50 5.39 14.86
N PHE A 19 3.00 4.37 14.14
CA PHE A 19 2.50 4.56 12.79
C PHE A 19 1.44 5.66 12.72
N MET A 20 0.46 5.62 13.63
CA MET A 20 -0.66 6.57 13.56
C MET A 20 -0.21 8.00 13.81
N GLU A 21 0.73 8.22 14.73
CA GLU A 21 1.26 9.55 14.97
C GLU A 21 1.95 10.09 13.73
N ALA A 22 2.78 9.25 13.08
CA ALA A 22 3.46 9.66 11.87
C ALA A 22 2.48 9.89 10.72
N PHE A 23 1.49 9.00 10.57
CA PHE A 23 0.48 9.12 9.53
C PHE A 23 -0.26 10.46 9.65
N ASN A 24 -0.70 10.78 10.86
CA ASN A 24 -1.43 12.02 11.09
C ASN A 24 -0.56 13.24 10.89
N ALA A 25 0.71 13.18 11.33
CA ALA A 25 1.62 14.31 11.17
C ALA A 25 1.96 14.59 9.72
N LEU A 26 2.05 13.56 8.89
CA LEU A 26 2.37 13.71 7.48
C LEU A 26 1.20 14.28 6.68
N ASP A 27 -0.02 14.03 7.10
CA ASP A 27 -1.22 14.67 6.53
C ASP A 27 -1.23 14.60 5.00
N ALA A 28 -1.05 13.42 4.45
CA ALA A 28 -0.93 13.24 3.00
C ALA A 28 -2.27 13.16 2.32
N ASP A 29 -2.29 13.53 1.03
CA ASP A 29 -3.47 13.34 0.19
C ASP A 29 -3.58 11.91 -0.29
N VAL A 30 -2.42 11.28 -0.58
CA VAL A 30 -2.35 9.87 -0.92
C VAL A 30 -1.20 9.25 -0.12
N PHE A 31 -1.51 8.16 0.55
CA PHE A 31 -0.54 7.48 1.40
C PHE A 31 -0.45 6.03 0.96
N CYS A 32 0.71 5.62 0.49
CA CYS A 32 0.93 4.26 -0.01
C CYS A 32 1.80 3.48 0.95
N LEU A 33 1.42 2.25 1.22
CA LEU A 33 2.19 1.34 2.08
C LEU A 33 2.66 0.14 1.27
N GLN A 34 3.87 -0.29 1.54
CA GLN A 34 4.39 -1.52 1.00
C GLN A 34 4.77 -2.45 2.17
N GLU A 35 4.71 -3.73 1.90
CA GLU A 35 5.07 -4.77 2.84
C GLU A 35 4.22 -4.70 4.10
N THR A 36 2.90 -4.70 3.89
CA THR A 36 1.94 -4.64 5.01
C THR A 36 1.95 -5.94 5.83
N LYS A 37 2.24 -7.08 5.19
CA LYS A 37 2.29 -8.41 5.83
C LYS A 37 1.00 -8.72 6.58
N CYS A 38 -0.13 -8.31 6.01
CA CYS A 38 -1.41 -8.36 6.72
C CYS A 38 -2.48 -8.94 5.80
N GLN A 39 -3.27 -9.85 6.33
CA GLN A 39 -4.40 -10.44 5.62
C GLN A 39 -5.67 -9.66 5.94
N PRO A 40 -6.71 -9.78 5.09
CA PRO A 40 -7.98 -9.13 5.38
C PRO A 40 -8.49 -9.51 6.75
N GLY A 41 -8.93 -8.52 7.51
CA GLY A 41 -9.49 -8.74 8.83
C GLY A 41 -8.48 -8.80 9.96
N GLN A 42 -7.18 -8.82 9.67
CA GLN A 42 -6.18 -8.86 10.72
C GLN A 42 -5.94 -7.51 11.36
N VAL A 43 -6.26 -6.44 10.64
CA VAL A 43 -6.09 -5.10 11.17
C VAL A 43 -7.24 -4.24 10.67
N SER A 44 -7.68 -3.31 11.50
CA SER A 44 -8.71 -2.35 11.12
C SER A 44 -8.22 -0.98 11.51
N LEU A 45 -7.97 -0.12 10.52
CA LEU A 45 -7.50 1.22 10.76
C LEU A 45 -8.63 2.21 10.64
N GLU A 46 -8.72 3.11 11.61
CA GLU A 46 -9.66 4.22 11.55
C GLU A 46 -8.93 5.41 10.98
N LEU A 47 -9.21 5.71 9.72
CA LEU A 47 -8.58 6.82 9.00
C LEU A 47 -9.68 7.76 8.49
N PRO A 48 -10.24 8.61 9.37
CA PRO A 48 -11.33 9.50 8.98
C PRO A 48 -10.92 10.39 7.80
N GLY A 49 -11.76 10.47 6.80
CA GLY A 49 -11.49 11.27 5.61
C GLY A 49 -10.68 10.57 4.55
N TYR A 50 -10.34 9.31 4.76
CA TYR A 50 -9.58 8.53 3.79
C TYR A 50 -10.38 7.35 3.29
N HIS A 51 -10.22 7.05 1.99
CA HIS A 51 -10.67 5.81 1.37
C HIS A 51 -9.51 4.83 1.41
N GLN A 52 -9.76 3.59 1.78
CA GLN A 52 -8.72 2.60 2.00
C GLN A 52 -8.79 1.48 0.98
N TYR A 53 -7.66 1.12 0.43
CA TYR A 53 -7.55 0.02 -0.54
C TYR A 53 -6.40 -0.87 -0.10
N TRP A 54 -6.71 -2.15 0.13
CA TRP A 54 -5.75 -3.12 0.65
C TRP A 54 -5.61 -4.27 -0.33
N TYR A 55 -4.39 -4.70 -0.57
CA TYR A 55 -4.12 -5.80 -1.48
C TYR A 55 -3.12 -6.74 -0.81
N SER A 56 -3.62 -7.86 -0.28
CA SER A 56 -2.82 -8.81 0.48
C SER A 56 -2.26 -9.87 -0.43
N ALA A 57 -1.08 -10.41 -0.07
CA ALA A 57 -0.58 -11.60 -0.72
C ALA A 57 -1.42 -12.80 -0.32
N GLU A 58 -1.41 -13.84 -1.14
CA GLU A 58 -2.08 -15.08 -0.76
C GLU A 58 -1.36 -15.76 0.39
N LYS A 59 -0.05 -15.61 0.44
CA LYS A 59 0.76 -16.16 1.52
C LYS A 59 0.68 -15.24 2.73
N LYS A 60 0.38 -15.80 3.89
CA LYS A 60 0.24 -15.01 5.12
C LYS A 60 1.60 -14.47 5.57
N GLY A 61 1.56 -13.27 6.15
CA GLY A 61 2.76 -12.65 6.73
C GLY A 61 3.80 -12.22 5.73
N TYR A 62 3.39 -11.96 4.48
CA TYR A 62 4.32 -11.74 3.39
C TYR A 62 3.77 -10.64 2.48
N SER A 63 4.66 -9.76 1.98
CA SER A 63 4.31 -8.77 0.96
C SER A 63 3.11 -7.91 1.35
N GLY A 64 2.26 -7.55 0.39
CA GLY A 64 1.06 -6.76 0.64
C GLY A 64 1.29 -5.27 0.46
N THR A 65 0.31 -4.61 -0.17
CA THR A 65 0.34 -3.15 -0.36
C THR A 65 -0.99 -2.56 0.09
N ALA A 66 -0.97 -1.27 0.37
CA ALA A 66 -2.19 -0.54 0.68
C ALA A 66 -2.07 0.88 0.16
N MET A 67 -3.21 1.48 -0.12
CA MET A 67 -3.27 2.86 -0.58
C MET A 67 -4.43 3.54 0.12
N PHE A 68 -4.20 4.70 0.69
CA PHE A 68 -5.22 5.50 1.35
C PHE A 68 -5.29 6.84 0.65
N THR A 69 -6.49 7.26 0.26
CA THR A 69 -6.67 8.49 -0.51
C THR A 69 -7.75 9.35 0.13
N ARG A 70 -7.52 10.67 0.16
CA ARG A 70 -8.57 11.58 0.64
C ARG A 70 -9.69 11.73 -0.38
N GLN A 71 -9.34 11.77 -1.67
CA GLN A 71 -10.32 11.84 -2.73
C GLN A 71 -10.60 10.44 -3.23
N GLU A 72 -11.86 10.12 -3.47
CA GLU A 72 -12.21 8.81 -3.99
C GLU A 72 -11.71 8.68 -5.43
N PRO A 73 -10.92 7.63 -5.74
CA PRO A 73 -10.46 7.43 -7.11
C PRO A 73 -11.61 7.11 -8.05
N LEU A 74 -11.43 7.42 -9.34
CA LEU A 74 -12.38 7.00 -10.35
C LEU A 74 -12.40 5.48 -10.49
N SER A 75 -11.25 4.85 -10.36
CA SER A 75 -11.14 3.40 -10.35
C SER A 75 -9.86 2.98 -9.64
N VAL A 76 -9.86 1.73 -9.17
CA VAL A 76 -8.69 1.13 -8.52
C VAL A 76 -8.49 -0.23 -9.14
N ARG A 77 -7.26 -0.54 -9.50
CA ARG A 77 -6.90 -1.83 -10.07
C ARG A 77 -5.88 -2.50 -9.17
N TYR A 78 -6.08 -3.80 -8.94
CA TYR A 78 -5.18 -4.60 -8.14
C TYR A 78 -4.41 -5.54 -9.07
N GLY A 79 -3.08 -5.49 -9.01
CA GLY A 79 -2.23 -6.29 -9.88
C GLY A 79 -1.99 -5.64 -11.22
N ILE A 80 -1.31 -6.37 -12.10
CA ILE A 80 -0.97 -5.88 -13.44
C ILE A 80 -1.49 -6.78 -14.55
N GLY A 81 -2.28 -7.79 -14.21
CA GLY A 81 -2.82 -8.71 -15.18
C GLY A 81 -1.91 -9.88 -15.53
N VAL A 82 -0.85 -10.08 -14.78
CA VAL A 82 0.08 -11.20 -14.98
C VAL A 82 -0.11 -12.17 -13.83
N GLU A 83 -0.58 -13.37 -14.12
CA GLU A 83 -0.98 -14.30 -13.08
C GLU A 83 0.15 -14.65 -12.13
N ASP A 84 1.33 -14.95 -12.65
CA ASP A 84 2.48 -15.31 -11.81
C ASP A 84 2.90 -14.19 -10.87
N PHE A 85 2.52 -12.95 -11.17
CA PHE A 85 2.91 -11.78 -10.40
C PHE A 85 1.83 -11.35 -9.43
N ASP A 86 0.57 -11.60 -9.79
CA ASP A 86 -0.56 -10.97 -9.10
C ASP A 86 -1.05 -11.69 -7.85
N HIS A 87 -0.33 -12.73 -7.40
CA HIS A 87 -0.73 -13.44 -6.18
C HIS A 87 -0.05 -12.91 -4.92
N GLU A 88 0.78 -11.88 -5.04
CA GLU A 88 1.60 -11.43 -3.93
C GLU A 88 1.25 -10.04 -3.42
N GLY A 89 0.13 -9.48 -3.87
CA GLY A 89 -0.32 -8.18 -3.36
C GLY A 89 0.68 -7.06 -3.58
N ARG A 90 1.28 -6.95 -4.77
CA ARG A 90 2.40 -6.05 -4.98
C ARG A 90 2.03 -4.71 -5.59
N VAL A 91 0.96 -4.64 -6.38
CA VAL A 91 0.68 -3.43 -7.15
C VAL A 91 -0.77 -3.00 -6.98
N ILE A 92 -0.97 -1.75 -6.61
CA ILE A 92 -2.28 -1.09 -6.64
C ILE A 92 -2.14 0.14 -7.53
N THR A 93 -3.07 0.30 -8.48
CA THR A 93 -3.11 1.44 -9.37
C THR A 93 -4.43 2.17 -9.18
N ALA A 94 -4.38 3.47 -8.92
CA ALA A 94 -5.57 4.28 -8.75
C ALA A 94 -5.63 5.38 -9.80
N ASP A 95 -6.79 5.49 -10.44
CA ASP A 95 -7.07 6.56 -11.39
C ASP A 95 -7.69 7.71 -10.60
N MET A 96 -6.94 8.80 -10.42
CA MET A 96 -7.40 9.94 -9.65
C MET A 96 -8.04 11.01 -10.55
N GLY A 97 -8.20 10.74 -11.82
CA GLY A 97 -8.77 11.67 -12.77
C GLY A 97 -7.71 12.48 -13.48
N ALA A 98 -7.07 13.37 -12.76
CA ALA A 98 -6.02 14.22 -13.33
C ALA A 98 -4.67 13.51 -13.42
N PHE A 99 -4.51 12.41 -12.71
CA PHE A 99 -3.24 11.66 -12.69
C PHE A 99 -3.52 10.25 -12.18
N TRP A 100 -2.53 9.37 -12.34
CA TRP A 100 -2.58 8.01 -11.82
C TRP A 100 -1.59 7.89 -10.68
N VAL A 101 -1.94 7.08 -9.68
CA VAL A 101 -1.02 6.75 -8.58
C VAL A 101 -0.82 5.24 -8.59
N VAL A 102 0.43 4.83 -8.59
CA VAL A 102 0.77 3.40 -8.57
C VAL A 102 1.70 3.15 -7.38
N THR A 103 1.32 2.19 -6.53
CA THR A 103 2.22 1.73 -5.49
C THR A 103 2.69 0.34 -5.86
N VAL A 104 3.98 0.11 -5.72
CA VAL A 104 4.60 -1.17 -6.08
C VAL A 104 5.51 -1.61 -4.97
N TYR A 105 5.36 -2.88 -4.57
CA TYR A 105 6.32 -3.49 -3.67
C TYR A 105 7.12 -4.53 -4.45
N THR A 106 8.44 -4.36 -4.49
CA THR A 106 9.33 -5.37 -5.06
C THR A 106 10.12 -5.97 -3.93
N PRO A 107 10.06 -7.29 -3.75
CA PRO A 107 10.85 -7.91 -2.69
C PRO A 107 12.32 -7.60 -2.90
N ASN A 108 13.01 -7.44 -1.80
CA ASN A 108 14.42 -7.24 -1.84
C ASN A 108 15.07 -8.57 -2.13
N GLY A 109 15.25 -8.86 -3.34
CA GLY A 109 15.74 -10.09 -3.82
C GLY A 109 17.19 -10.20 -3.49
N TRP A 110 17.99 -9.70 -4.11
CA TRP A 110 19.28 -9.75 -3.98
C TRP A 110 19.88 -8.64 -4.38
N GLY A 111 20.02 -8.03 -3.62
CA GLY A 111 20.61 -6.93 -3.80
C GLY A 111 19.80 -6.00 -4.51
N GLY A 112 18.88 -6.19 -4.50
CA GLY A 112 18.26 -5.28 -5.04
C GLY A 112 17.77 -4.62 -6.01
N CYS A 113 17.57 -4.65 -6.33
CA CYS A 113 17.18 -4.04 -6.99
C CYS A 113 16.72 -3.69 -7.83
N LEU A 114 16.31 -3.63 -8.19
CA LEU A 114 16.02 -3.40 -9.07
C LEU A 114 15.04 -2.77 -9.42
N VAL A 115 14.63 -2.42 -9.57
CA VAL A 115 13.83 -1.90 -9.93
C VAL A 115 13.34 -1.32 -10.50
N PRO A 116 12.94 -1.18 -10.81
CA PRO A 116 12.53 -0.64 -11.42
C PRO A 116 11.76 0.03 -11.58
N THR A 117 11.63 0.34 -11.65
CA THR A 117 11.08 0.86 -11.89
C THR A 117 10.34 1.04 -12.14
#